data_fcde1dd729e2efd3555f1988a8d7f912
#
_entry.id   fcde1dd729e2efd3555f1988a8d7f912
#
_cell.length_a   1.000
_cell.length_b   1.000
_cell.length_c   1.000
_cell.angle_alpha   90.00
_cell.angle_beta   90.00
_cell.angle_gamma   90.00
#
_symmetry.space_group_name_H-M   'P 1'
#
loop_
_entity.id
_entity.type
_entity.pdbx_description
1 polymer ?
#
loop_
_entity_poly.entity_id
_entity_poly.type
_entity_poly.pdbx_seq_one_letter_code
_entity_poly.pdbx_strand_id
1 'polypeptide(L)'
;MIPEPGWKYNEPILSHYVAVPQRPPVQSEPQPQKTIDDVSLESEKGVDYRKLKDLLKAEKWEEADQQTLQVMLQAANCEVTLDADTLKQFPCIDLRTIDQLWVSASNGHFGFSVQKEIWEECGNPIHSGKDWDCLCVKAGWKYAAATDYVSYSDLIKDPLVCSVGELPVMCRMGGFFFSWLAERLVSCSTRQS
;
A
#
# COMPACT_ATOMS: atom_id res chain seq x y z
N MET A 1 28.40 13.17 -56.10
CA MET A 1 27.65 11.90 -55.90
C MET A 1 27.91 11.46 -54.48
N ILE A 2 26.99 11.79 -53.56
CA ILE A 2 27.11 11.53 -52.11
C ILE A 2 26.16 10.35 -51.85
N PRO A 3 26.61 9.24 -51.24
CA PRO A 3 25.73 8.12 -50.96
C PRO A 3 24.87 8.46 -49.73
N GLU A 4 23.56 8.24 -49.84
CA GLU A 4 22.60 8.36 -48.76
C GLU A 4 22.84 7.26 -47.68
N PRO A 5 22.78 7.59 -46.38
CA PRO A 5 22.82 6.58 -45.33
C PRO A 5 21.45 5.93 -45.18
N GLY A 6 21.35 4.66 -45.60
CA GLY A 6 20.16 3.88 -45.43
C GLY A 6 19.90 3.49 -43.95
N TRP A 7 19.18 4.29 -43.23
CA TRP A 7 18.60 3.91 -41.92
C TRP A 7 17.32 3.12 -42.21
N LYS A 8 17.41 1.81 -42.11
CA LYS A 8 16.22 0.96 -41.98
C LYS A 8 15.67 1.15 -40.57
N TYR A 9 14.51 1.76 -40.47
CA TYR A 9 13.68 1.69 -39.26
C TYR A 9 13.35 0.22 -39.01
N ASN A 10 14.00 -0.37 -38.02
CA ASN A 10 13.55 -1.64 -37.48
C ASN A 10 12.24 -1.40 -36.76
N GLU A 11 11.27 -2.25 -37.07
CA GLU A 11 9.94 -2.25 -36.47
C GLU A 11 10.02 -2.25 -34.95
N PRO A 12 9.05 -1.61 -34.27
CA PRO A 12 9.04 -1.52 -32.81
C PRO A 12 8.93 -2.93 -32.21
N ILE A 13 9.79 -3.20 -31.25
CA ILE A 13 9.80 -4.41 -30.43
C ILE A 13 8.56 -4.41 -29.54
N LEU A 14 7.40 -4.69 -30.13
CA LEU A 14 6.11 -4.82 -29.44
C LEU A 14 5.84 -6.27 -28.97
N SER A 15 6.82 -7.17 -29.03
CA SER A 15 6.56 -8.59 -28.80
C SER A 15 7.03 -9.17 -27.46
N HIS A 16 7.39 -8.34 -26.47
CA HIS A 16 7.74 -8.82 -25.13
C HIS A 16 6.98 -8.16 -23.99
N TYR A 17 5.73 -7.80 -24.22
CA TYR A 17 4.81 -7.77 -23.10
C TYR A 17 4.47 -9.22 -22.76
N VAL A 18 5.28 -9.81 -21.89
CA VAL A 18 4.87 -11.02 -21.19
C VAL A 18 3.67 -10.59 -20.36
N ALA A 19 2.48 -11.03 -20.78
CA ALA A 19 1.27 -10.86 -19.98
C ALA A 19 1.59 -11.40 -18.58
N VAL A 20 1.52 -10.53 -17.59
CA VAL A 20 1.59 -10.95 -16.19
C VAL A 20 0.52 -12.03 -16.03
N PRO A 21 0.84 -13.24 -15.56
CA PRO A 21 -0.16 -14.28 -15.38
C PRO A 21 -1.21 -13.73 -14.42
N GLN A 22 -2.42 -13.51 -14.91
CA GLN A 22 -3.55 -13.19 -14.05
C GLN A 22 -3.70 -14.36 -13.08
N ARG A 23 -3.62 -14.06 -11.77
CA ARG A 23 -3.90 -15.06 -10.73
C ARG A 23 -5.24 -15.71 -11.09
N PRO A 24 -5.32 -17.05 -11.20
CA PRO A 24 -6.60 -17.69 -11.42
C PRO A 24 -7.55 -17.27 -10.30
N PRO A 25 -8.84 -17.03 -10.59
CA PRO A 25 -9.79 -16.64 -9.56
C PRO A 25 -9.78 -17.73 -8.49
N VAL A 26 -9.36 -17.35 -7.29
CA VAL A 26 -9.51 -18.21 -6.11
C VAL A 26 -11.01 -18.36 -5.92
N GLN A 27 -11.55 -19.52 -6.26
CA GLN A 27 -12.91 -19.91 -5.92
C GLN A 27 -12.92 -20.29 -4.42
N SER A 28 -12.80 -19.26 -3.58
CA SER A 28 -13.27 -19.34 -2.20
C SER A 28 -14.74 -18.96 -2.23
N GLU A 29 -15.60 -19.77 -1.65
CA GLU A 29 -17.00 -19.40 -1.40
C GLU A 29 -17.03 -17.97 -0.86
N PRO A 30 -17.95 -17.10 -1.34
CA PRO A 30 -17.98 -15.73 -0.91
C PRO A 30 -18.31 -15.72 0.60
N GLN A 31 -17.29 -15.60 1.41
CA GLN A 31 -17.47 -15.20 2.80
C GLN A 31 -18.14 -13.84 2.77
N PRO A 32 -19.15 -13.57 3.63
CA PRO A 32 -19.78 -12.26 3.67
C PRO A 32 -18.69 -11.21 3.87
N GLN A 33 -18.41 -10.45 2.84
CA GLN A 33 -17.41 -9.38 2.89
C GLN A 33 -17.94 -8.36 3.91
N LYS A 34 -17.19 -8.20 5.00
CA LYS A 34 -17.51 -7.16 5.99
C LYS A 34 -17.49 -5.82 5.26
N THR A 35 -18.62 -5.13 5.29
CA THR A 35 -18.69 -3.76 4.79
C THR A 35 -17.92 -2.84 5.72
N ILE A 36 -17.53 -1.67 5.24
CA ILE A 36 -16.86 -0.68 6.10
C ILE A 36 -17.73 -0.29 7.32
N ASP A 37 -19.06 -0.44 7.23
CA ASP A 37 -19.97 -0.17 8.34
C ASP A 37 -19.81 -1.15 9.48
N ASP A 38 -19.43 -2.40 9.19
CA ASP A 38 -19.23 -3.48 10.17
C ASP A 38 -17.85 -3.41 10.85
N VAL A 39 -16.97 -2.49 10.42
CA VAL A 39 -15.65 -2.33 11.03
C VAL A 39 -15.78 -1.67 12.40
N SER A 40 -15.28 -2.39 13.44
CA SER A 40 -15.17 -1.82 14.79
C SER A 40 -14.13 -0.70 14.83
N LEU A 41 -14.47 0.40 15.51
CA LEU A 41 -13.59 1.56 15.69
C LEU A 41 -12.85 1.50 17.03
N GLU A 42 -12.43 0.32 17.44
CA GLU A 42 -11.69 0.13 18.69
C GLU A 42 -10.31 0.79 18.64
N SER A 43 -9.85 1.28 19.79
CA SER A 43 -8.54 1.89 19.98
C SER A 43 -7.99 1.57 21.38
N GLU A 44 -6.74 1.18 21.46
CA GLU A 44 -6.00 1.07 22.73
C GLU A 44 -5.65 2.44 23.32
N LYS A 45 -5.59 3.44 22.47
CA LYS A 45 -5.14 4.81 22.82
C LYS A 45 -6.28 5.84 22.87
N GLY A 46 -7.51 5.40 22.63
CA GLY A 46 -8.67 6.30 22.63
C GLY A 46 -8.76 7.21 21.41
N VAL A 47 -8.17 6.82 20.29
CA VAL A 47 -8.21 7.56 19.03
C VAL A 47 -9.60 7.45 18.41
N ASP A 48 -10.10 8.56 17.88
CA ASP A 48 -11.37 8.62 17.18
C ASP A 48 -11.19 8.37 15.68
N TYR A 49 -11.62 7.22 15.19
CA TYR A 49 -11.52 6.81 13.79
C TYR A 49 -12.73 7.17 12.93
N ARG A 50 -13.78 7.83 13.47
CA ARG A 50 -15.01 8.16 12.72
C ARG A 50 -14.73 9.00 11.50
N LYS A 51 -13.88 10.03 11.63
CA LYS A 51 -13.51 10.87 10.48
C LYS A 51 -12.80 10.09 9.38
N LEU A 52 -11.88 9.18 9.73
CA LEU A 52 -11.22 8.32 8.74
C LEU A 52 -12.24 7.42 8.04
N LYS A 53 -13.14 6.78 8.80
CA LYS A 53 -14.22 5.95 8.26
C LYS A 53 -15.11 6.74 7.29
N ASP A 54 -15.51 7.95 7.65
CA ASP A 54 -16.39 8.79 6.82
C ASP A 54 -15.69 9.20 5.51
N LEU A 55 -14.42 9.54 5.55
CA LEU A 55 -13.63 9.87 4.37
C LEU A 55 -13.50 8.68 3.43
N LEU A 56 -13.21 7.50 3.96
CA LEU A 56 -13.09 6.26 3.20
C LEU A 56 -14.44 5.83 2.60
N LYS A 57 -15.55 5.98 3.32
CA LYS A 57 -16.91 5.73 2.79
C LYS A 57 -17.28 6.68 1.66
N ALA A 58 -16.78 7.90 1.71
CA ALA A 58 -16.99 8.91 0.68
C ALA A 58 -15.99 8.81 -0.50
N GLU A 59 -15.12 7.78 -0.50
CA GLU A 59 -14.06 7.55 -1.50
C GLU A 59 -13.11 8.75 -1.63
N LYS A 60 -12.96 9.53 -0.56
CA LYS A 60 -12.05 10.67 -0.49
C LYS A 60 -10.64 10.18 -0.13
N TRP A 61 -10.04 9.45 -1.06
CA TRP A 61 -8.81 8.70 -0.82
C TRP A 61 -7.65 9.56 -0.36
N GLU A 62 -7.48 10.75 -0.94
CA GLU A 62 -6.40 11.66 -0.57
C GLU A 62 -6.57 12.22 0.84
N GLU A 63 -7.77 12.67 1.19
CA GLU A 63 -8.06 13.17 2.54
C GLU A 63 -8.00 12.02 3.57
N ALA A 64 -8.40 10.80 3.17
CA ALA A 64 -8.29 9.62 4.02
C ALA A 64 -6.82 9.25 4.29
N ASP A 65 -5.94 9.34 3.28
CA ASP A 65 -4.51 9.11 3.43
C ASP A 65 -3.87 10.10 4.39
N GLN A 66 -4.18 11.39 4.24
CA GLN A 66 -3.74 12.43 5.17
C GLN A 66 -4.28 12.21 6.59
N GLN A 67 -5.56 11.82 6.72
CA GLN A 67 -6.17 11.51 8.01
C GLN A 67 -5.55 10.26 8.64
N THR A 68 -5.11 9.29 7.85
CA THR A 68 -4.42 8.09 8.34
C THR A 68 -3.13 8.46 9.06
N LEU A 69 -2.32 9.35 8.49
CA LEU A 69 -1.12 9.85 9.19
C LEU A 69 -1.48 10.50 10.53
N GLN A 70 -2.54 11.32 10.58
CA GLN A 70 -2.94 12.00 11.81
C GLN A 70 -3.36 11.01 12.91
N VAL A 71 -4.19 10.02 12.59
CA VAL A 71 -4.62 9.03 13.59
C VAL A 71 -3.47 8.09 14.00
N MET A 72 -2.53 7.80 13.12
CA MET A 72 -1.33 7.04 13.48
C MET A 72 -0.41 7.81 14.44
N LEU A 73 -0.20 9.10 14.21
CA LEU A 73 0.55 9.95 15.14
C LEU A 73 -0.12 10.01 16.52
N GLN A 74 -1.46 10.15 16.56
CA GLN A 74 -2.23 10.13 17.80
C GLN A 74 -2.11 8.78 18.52
N ALA A 75 -2.29 7.66 17.81
CA ALA A 75 -2.17 6.31 18.39
C ALA A 75 -0.77 6.03 18.93
N ALA A 76 0.24 6.57 18.28
CA ALA A 76 1.64 6.46 18.71
C ALA A 76 2.03 7.45 19.80
N ASN A 77 1.15 8.40 20.15
CA ASN A 77 1.44 9.55 21.03
C ASN A 77 2.66 10.36 20.56
N CYS A 78 2.75 10.57 19.24
CA CYS A 78 3.80 11.36 18.57
C CYS A 78 3.23 12.64 17.98
N GLU A 79 4.01 13.73 17.99
CA GLU A 79 3.54 15.01 17.44
C GLU A 79 3.86 15.16 15.94
N VAL A 80 4.98 14.62 15.47
CA VAL A 80 5.49 14.94 14.13
C VAL A 80 5.87 13.72 13.30
N THR A 81 6.56 12.75 13.88
CA THR A 81 7.14 11.62 13.12
C THR A 81 6.97 10.30 13.85
N LEU A 82 6.81 9.23 13.06
CA LEU A 82 6.86 7.87 13.53
C LEU A 82 8.25 7.32 13.24
N ASP A 83 9.00 6.95 14.25
CA ASP A 83 10.31 6.30 14.12
C ASP A 83 10.20 4.76 14.23
N ALA A 84 11.35 4.10 14.11
CA ALA A 84 11.44 2.64 14.17
C ALA A 84 10.88 2.07 15.47
N ASP A 85 11.24 2.68 16.60
CA ASP A 85 10.87 2.16 17.91
C ASP A 85 9.38 2.36 18.17
N THR A 86 8.84 3.47 17.74
CA THR A 86 7.40 3.78 17.76
C THR A 86 6.62 2.78 16.92
N LEU A 87 7.06 2.49 15.70
CA LEU A 87 6.37 1.54 14.82
C LEU A 87 6.44 0.10 15.35
N LYS A 88 7.58 -0.34 15.87
CA LYS A 88 7.72 -1.66 16.49
C LYS A 88 6.81 -1.87 17.71
N GLN A 89 6.44 -0.79 18.37
CA GLN A 89 5.57 -0.79 19.54
C GLN A 89 4.16 -0.30 19.26
N PHE A 90 3.85 -0.02 17.99
CA PHE A 90 2.55 0.55 17.60
C PHE A 90 1.39 -0.29 18.15
N PRO A 91 0.32 0.31 18.69
CA PRO A 91 -0.80 -0.44 19.29
C PRO A 91 -1.48 -1.35 18.26
N CYS A 92 -1.63 -2.62 18.60
CA CYS A 92 -2.14 -3.61 17.64
C CYS A 92 -3.62 -3.42 17.30
N ILE A 93 -4.45 -2.98 18.25
CA ILE A 93 -5.87 -2.70 17.97
C ILE A 93 -5.99 -1.53 17.01
N ASP A 94 -5.25 -0.45 17.27
CA ASP A 94 -5.25 0.75 16.44
C ASP A 94 -4.76 0.43 15.01
N LEU A 95 -3.67 -0.32 14.88
CA LEU A 95 -3.16 -0.73 13.57
C LEU A 95 -4.18 -1.56 12.79
N ARG A 96 -4.86 -2.49 13.45
CA ARG A 96 -5.90 -3.32 12.86
C ARG A 96 -7.12 -2.51 12.46
N THR A 97 -7.56 -1.58 13.30
CA THR A 97 -8.71 -0.71 12.99
C THR A 97 -8.45 0.12 11.75
N ILE A 98 -7.28 0.73 11.63
CA ILE A 98 -6.88 1.50 10.44
C ILE A 98 -6.85 0.59 9.21
N ASP A 99 -6.19 -0.55 9.29
CA ASP A 99 -6.06 -1.49 8.19
C ASP A 99 -7.42 -2.01 7.71
N GLN A 100 -8.28 -2.45 8.62
CA GLN A 100 -9.62 -2.95 8.29
C GLN A 100 -10.49 -1.87 7.62
N LEU A 101 -10.39 -0.61 8.02
CA LEU A 101 -11.10 0.48 7.38
C LEU A 101 -10.67 0.64 5.92
N TRP A 102 -9.37 0.62 5.63
CA TRP A 102 -8.83 0.71 4.28
C TRP A 102 -9.23 -0.50 3.42
N VAL A 103 -9.02 -1.70 3.94
CA VAL A 103 -9.34 -2.96 3.24
C VAL A 103 -10.83 -3.05 2.91
N SER A 104 -11.70 -2.73 3.88
CA SER A 104 -13.16 -2.81 3.68
C SER A 104 -13.67 -1.73 2.72
N ALA A 105 -13.13 -0.52 2.77
CA ALA A 105 -13.54 0.58 1.88
C ALA A 105 -13.17 0.32 0.42
N SER A 106 -12.05 -0.34 0.18
CA SER A 106 -11.51 -0.58 -1.16
C SER A 106 -11.71 -1.99 -1.69
N ASN A 107 -12.54 -2.81 -1.04
CA ASN A 107 -12.73 -4.22 -1.38
C ASN A 107 -11.39 -5.00 -1.47
N GLY A 108 -10.47 -4.76 -0.54
CA GLY A 108 -9.18 -5.43 -0.48
C GLY A 108 -8.13 -4.88 -1.44
N HIS A 109 -8.36 -3.72 -2.04
CA HIS A 109 -7.40 -3.11 -2.95
C HIS A 109 -6.33 -2.28 -2.22
N PHE A 110 -6.70 -1.63 -1.12
CA PHE A 110 -5.84 -0.78 -0.29
C PHE A 110 -5.73 -1.33 1.13
N GLY A 111 -4.68 -0.94 1.82
CA GLY A 111 -4.44 -1.27 3.22
C GLY A 111 -2.99 -1.69 3.49
N PHE A 112 -2.60 -1.63 4.75
CA PHE A 112 -1.26 -2.04 5.18
C PHE A 112 -1.04 -3.55 5.04
N SER A 113 -2.09 -4.36 5.30
CA SER A 113 -2.04 -5.81 5.11
C SER A 113 -1.89 -6.18 3.63
N VAL A 114 -2.54 -5.45 2.73
CA VAL A 114 -2.39 -5.60 1.28
C VAL A 114 -0.96 -5.29 0.83
N GLN A 115 -0.41 -4.18 1.32
CA GLN A 115 0.98 -3.79 1.05
C GLN A 115 1.97 -4.82 1.63
N LYS A 116 1.66 -5.39 2.80
CA LYS A 116 2.47 -6.45 3.42
C LYS A 116 2.51 -7.71 2.55
N GLU A 117 1.40 -8.13 1.96
CA GLU A 117 1.39 -9.26 1.02
C GLU A 117 2.33 -9.01 -0.17
N ILE A 118 2.29 -7.81 -0.76
CA ILE A 118 3.21 -7.42 -1.85
C ILE A 118 4.67 -7.43 -1.37
N TRP A 119 4.93 -6.94 -0.15
CA TRP A 119 6.25 -6.95 0.46
C TRP A 119 6.79 -8.37 0.65
N GLU A 120 5.96 -9.31 1.10
CA GLU A 120 6.30 -10.72 1.22
C GLU A 120 6.60 -11.35 -0.14
N GLU A 121 5.79 -11.06 -1.16
CA GLU A 121 6.02 -11.53 -2.54
C GLU A 121 7.32 -10.99 -3.15
N CYS A 122 7.79 -9.83 -2.70
CA CYS A 122 9.05 -9.22 -3.15
C CYS A 122 10.27 -9.61 -2.28
N GLY A 123 10.14 -10.61 -1.41
CA GLY A 123 11.26 -11.15 -0.64
C GLY A 123 11.57 -10.40 0.66
N ASN A 124 10.58 -9.71 1.23
CA ASN A 124 10.68 -8.99 2.51
C ASN A 124 11.80 -7.93 2.52
N PRO A 125 11.81 -6.98 1.59
CA PRO A 125 12.90 -6.02 1.48
C PRO A 125 13.00 -5.13 2.73
N ILE A 126 14.20 -5.09 3.34
CA ILE A 126 14.51 -4.22 4.48
C ILE A 126 15.44 -3.06 4.10
N HIS A 127 15.98 -3.08 2.89
CA HIS A 127 16.87 -2.04 2.36
C HIS A 127 16.49 -1.69 0.92
N SER A 128 16.91 -0.50 0.47
CA SER A 128 16.82 -0.14 -0.95
C SER A 128 17.60 -1.16 -1.82
N GLY A 129 17.03 -1.54 -2.93
CA GLY A 129 17.58 -2.54 -3.84
C GLY A 129 16.49 -3.13 -4.74
N LYS A 130 16.81 -4.20 -5.45
CA LYS A 130 15.90 -4.82 -6.42
C LYS A 130 14.56 -5.27 -5.82
N ASP A 131 14.60 -5.82 -4.61
CA ASP A 131 13.39 -6.30 -3.93
C ASP A 131 12.53 -5.14 -3.43
N TRP A 132 13.16 -4.05 -2.98
CA TRP A 132 12.47 -2.79 -2.67
C TRP A 132 11.86 -2.15 -3.93
N ASP A 133 12.59 -2.15 -5.03
CA ASP A 133 12.08 -1.68 -6.32
C ASP A 133 10.90 -2.55 -6.81
N CYS A 134 10.95 -3.87 -6.57
CA CYS A 134 9.83 -4.78 -6.85
C CYS A 134 8.55 -4.34 -6.10
N LEU A 135 8.65 -4.11 -4.80
CA LEU A 135 7.54 -3.62 -3.99
C LEU A 135 7.00 -2.28 -4.52
N CYS A 136 7.90 -1.31 -4.74
CA CYS A 136 7.50 0.03 -5.19
C CYS A 136 6.81 0.02 -6.55
N VAL A 137 7.27 -0.82 -7.47
CA VAL A 137 6.65 -0.97 -8.80
C VAL A 137 5.30 -1.66 -8.70
N LYS A 138 5.19 -2.74 -7.93
CA LYS A 138 3.92 -3.46 -7.75
C LYS A 138 2.86 -2.60 -7.07
N ALA A 139 3.25 -1.82 -6.06
CA ALA A 139 2.35 -0.91 -5.36
C ALA A 139 2.09 0.42 -6.12
N GLY A 140 2.63 0.60 -7.33
CA GLY A 140 2.40 1.81 -8.12
C GLY A 140 3.18 3.05 -7.65
N TRP A 141 4.13 2.90 -6.72
CA TRP A 141 4.91 4.02 -6.18
C TRP A 141 6.12 4.39 -7.03
N LYS A 142 6.48 3.54 -8.00
CA LYS A 142 7.62 3.73 -8.89
C LYS A 142 7.30 3.18 -10.28
N TYR A 143 7.75 3.86 -11.33
CA TYR A 143 7.64 3.34 -12.69
C TYR A 143 8.65 2.21 -12.92
N ALA A 144 8.26 1.18 -13.66
CA ALA A 144 9.05 -0.06 -13.84
C ALA A 144 10.46 0.14 -14.41
N ALA A 145 10.72 1.22 -15.14
CA ALA A 145 12.01 1.52 -15.75
C ALA A 145 12.67 2.81 -15.23
N ALA A 146 12.10 3.43 -14.19
CA ALA A 146 12.56 4.70 -13.68
C ALA A 146 13.35 4.56 -12.38
N THR A 147 14.23 5.52 -12.13
CA THR A 147 14.91 5.69 -10.84
C THR A 147 14.03 6.43 -9.83
N ASP A 148 13.10 7.24 -10.35
CA ASP A 148 12.31 8.17 -9.56
C ASP A 148 10.96 7.57 -9.13
N TYR A 149 10.49 8.01 -7.97
CA TYR A 149 9.17 7.68 -7.46
C TYR A 149 8.09 8.49 -8.19
N VAL A 150 6.90 7.90 -8.32
CA VAL A 150 5.70 8.62 -8.75
C VAL A 150 5.42 9.73 -7.76
N SER A 151 5.15 10.95 -8.22
CA SER A 151 4.79 12.04 -7.29
C SER A 151 3.45 11.74 -6.60
N TYR A 152 3.21 12.32 -5.44
CA TYR A 152 1.95 12.09 -4.73
C TYR A 152 0.73 12.56 -5.53
N SER A 153 0.89 13.66 -6.27
CA SER A 153 -0.17 14.20 -7.15
C SER A 153 -0.48 13.30 -8.34
N ASP A 154 0.49 12.50 -8.78
CA ASP A 154 0.37 11.63 -9.95
C ASP A 154 -0.12 10.23 -9.60
N LEU A 155 -0.25 9.90 -8.31
CA LEU A 155 -0.90 8.68 -7.88
C LEU A 155 -2.37 8.68 -8.30
N ILE A 156 -2.83 7.55 -8.83
CA ILE A 156 -4.17 7.45 -9.41
C ILE A 156 -5.25 7.50 -8.32
N LYS A 157 -5.00 6.84 -7.17
CA LYS A 157 -5.88 6.82 -5.99
C LYS A 157 -7.31 6.32 -6.27
N ASP A 158 -7.51 5.62 -7.37
CA ASP A 158 -8.79 4.99 -7.73
C ASP A 158 -8.62 3.47 -7.73
N PRO A 159 -9.25 2.72 -6.81
CA PRO A 159 -9.07 1.28 -6.70
C PRO A 159 -9.50 0.47 -7.93
N LEU A 160 -10.23 1.08 -8.86
CA LEU A 160 -10.64 0.42 -10.10
C LEU A 160 -9.54 0.39 -11.17
N VAL A 161 -8.55 1.29 -11.09
CA VAL A 161 -7.55 1.49 -12.15
C VAL A 161 -6.12 1.59 -11.65
N CYS A 162 -5.90 1.87 -10.37
CA CYS A 162 -4.56 1.98 -9.79
C CYS A 162 -3.96 0.62 -9.42
N SER A 163 -2.71 0.64 -8.99
CA SER A 163 -2.05 -0.56 -8.48
C SER A 163 -2.62 -1.00 -7.13
N VAL A 164 -2.69 -2.31 -6.92
CA VAL A 164 -3.05 -2.88 -5.61
C VAL A 164 -2.00 -2.45 -4.59
N GLY A 165 -2.45 -1.98 -3.42
CA GLY A 165 -1.56 -1.51 -2.37
C GLY A 165 -1.02 -0.09 -2.56
N GLU A 166 -1.54 0.69 -3.53
CA GLU A 166 -1.09 2.08 -3.73
C GLU A 166 -1.28 2.93 -2.47
N LEU A 167 -2.36 2.74 -1.74
CA LEU A 167 -2.70 3.48 -0.52
C LEU A 167 -2.74 2.57 0.72
N PRO A 168 -2.51 3.13 1.91
CA PRO A 168 -2.05 4.49 2.19
C PRO A 168 -0.56 4.69 1.86
N VAL A 169 -0.22 5.90 1.40
CA VAL A 169 1.11 6.20 0.84
C VAL A 169 2.20 6.39 1.90
N MET A 170 1.84 6.60 3.15
CA MET A 170 2.82 6.87 4.20
C MET A 170 3.92 5.81 4.33
N CYS A 171 3.66 4.58 3.87
CA CYS A 171 4.66 3.51 3.83
C CYS A 171 5.79 3.74 2.81
N ARG A 172 5.63 4.70 1.89
CA ARG A 172 6.62 5.10 0.89
C ARG A 172 7.80 5.91 1.46
N MET A 173 7.73 6.37 2.70
CA MET A 173 8.74 7.24 3.32
C MET A 173 10.11 6.56 3.54
N GLY A 174 10.34 5.41 2.92
CA GLY A 174 11.62 4.68 2.89
C GLY A 174 11.45 3.22 3.28
N GLY A 175 12.31 2.34 2.73
CA GLY A 175 12.24 0.89 2.91
C GLY A 175 12.19 0.46 4.37
N PHE A 176 12.87 1.17 5.24
CA PHE A 176 12.89 0.87 6.66
C PHE A 176 11.54 1.08 7.34
N PHE A 177 10.84 2.17 7.03
CA PHE A 177 9.56 2.49 7.65
C PHE A 177 8.54 1.37 7.39
N PHE A 178 8.41 0.96 6.14
CA PHE A 178 7.46 -0.09 5.78
C PHE A 178 7.84 -1.45 6.36
N SER A 179 9.13 -1.80 6.41
CA SER A 179 9.58 -3.07 6.99
C SER A 179 9.18 -3.18 8.47
N TRP A 180 9.35 -2.12 9.24
CA TRP A 180 8.95 -2.10 10.65
C TRP A 180 7.44 -2.22 10.83
N LEU A 181 6.66 -1.57 9.94
CA LEU A 181 5.20 -1.67 9.95
C LEU A 181 4.75 -3.08 9.55
N ALA A 182 5.36 -3.69 8.54
CA ALA A 182 5.07 -5.05 8.11
C ALA A 182 5.40 -6.07 9.21
N GLU A 183 6.56 -5.96 9.85
CA GLU A 183 6.92 -6.78 11.02
C GLU A 183 5.91 -6.60 12.18
N ARG A 184 5.44 -5.36 12.40
CA ARG A 184 4.44 -5.09 13.42
C ARG A 184 3.11 -5.76 13.10
N LEU A 185 2.64 -5.71 11.86
CA LEU A 185 1.44 -6.41 11.41
C LEU A 185 1.55 -7.92 11.67
N VAL A 186 2.68 -8.54 11.36
CA VAL A 186 2.94 -9.96 11.67
C VAL A 186 2.82 -10.20 13.16
N SER A 187 3.50 -9.41 14.00
CA SER A 187 3.49 -9.59 15.45
C SER A 187 2.10 -9.38 16.09
N CYS A 188 1.28 -8.50 15.49
CA CYS A 188 -0.10 -8.26 15.94
C CYS A 188 -1.06 -9.40 15.55
N SER A 189 -0.78 -10.12 14.48
CA SER A 189 -1.59 -11.27 14.04
C SER A 189 -1.36 -12.51 14.89
N THR A 190 -0.13 -12.73 15.39
CA THR A 190 0.24 -13.91 16.19
C THR A 190 -0.24 -13.87 17.63
N ARG A 191 -0.66 -12.71 18.15
CA ARG A 191 -1.14 -12.57 19.56
C ARG A 191 -2.60 -12.95 19.78
N GLN A 192 -3.29 -13.45 18.76
CA GLN A 192 -4.71 -13.86 18.83
C GLN A 192 -4.92 -15.38 18.97
N SER A 193 -3.86 -16.13 19.15
CA SER A 193 -3.90 -17.60 19.31
C SER A 193 -3.90 -18.00 20.77
#